data_9a7e4ba7a75e081fd67ae9b5c292ea5e
#
_entry.id   9a7e4ba7a75e081fd67ae9b5c292ea5e
#
_cell.length_a   1.000
_cell.length_b   1.000
_cell.length_c   1.000
_cell.angle_alpha   90.00
_cell.angle_beta   90.00
_cell.angle_gamma   90.00
#
_symmetry.space_group_name_H-M   'P 1'
#
loop_
_entity.id
_entity.type
_entity.pdbx_description
1 polymer ?
#
loop_
_entity_poly.entity_id
_entity_poly.type
_entity_poly.pdbx_seq_one_letter_code
_entity_poly.pdbx_strand_id
1 'polypeptide(L)'
;PTLILSREDGAGVIEASKEKKEATIVLNSKIEKSEAYQLIGYLPGKNYGTDKDEQIILTNHTDGPSITQDNGALGILGIIKYFSNIPQEKRDRTLLIYLDCRHYMPGMEQAHKDVSWLKKNPNLKDKVVGLIQAEHLGEMDYKEVDGEVLPTGYTEQSYLWTRNNDYLIESAKNALDRYGWSRGILSVPERPGPNG
;
A
#
# COMPACT_ATOMS: atom_id res chain seq x y z
N PRO A 1 -4.32 -2.02 22.73
CA PRO A 1 -5.30 -2.91 22.10
C PRO A 1 -6.51 -2.11 21.63
N THR A 2 -7.02 -2.44 20.45
CA THR A 2 -8.20 -1.82 19.87
C THR A 2 -9.23 -2.91 19.62
N LEU A 3 -10.50 -2.63 19.91
CA LEU A 3 -11.61 -3.49 19.55
C LEU A 3 -12.36 -2.86 18.38
N ILE A 4 -12.68 -3.68 17.39
CA ILE A 4 -13.55 -3.31 16.32
C ILE A 4 -14.95 -3.81 16.67
N LEU A 5 -15.92 -2.92 16.66
CA LEU A 5 -17.32 -3.20 16.96
C LEU A 5 -18.15 -3.04 15.70
N SER A 6 -19.26 -3.76 15.63
CA SER A 6 -20.29 -3.47 14.66
C SER A 6 -20.84 -2.04 14.90
N ARG A 7 -21.52 -1.48 13.89
CA ARG A 7 -22.16 -0.17 14.04
C ARG A 7 -23.22 -0.16 15.15
N GLU A 8 -23.97 -1.22 15.24
CA GLU A 8 -25.02 -1.39 16.26
C GLU A 8 -24.43 -1.48 17.66
N ASP A 9 -23.43 -2.36 17.87
CA ASP A 9 -22.75 -2.49 19.16
C ASP A 9 -22.03 -1.19 19.52
N GLY A 10 -21.39 -0.53 18.54
CA GLY A 10 -20.75 0.75 18.74
C GLY A 10 -21.71 1.85 19.20
N ALA A 11 -22.92 1.90 18.68
CA ALA A 11 -23.96 2.82 19.13
C ALA A 11 -24.33 2.55 20.59
N GLY A 12 -24.49 1.28 20.98
CA GLY A 12 -24.73 0.88 22.37
C GLY A 12 -23.62 1.32 23.32
N VAL A 13 -22.36 1.18 22.91
CA VAL A 13 -21.19 1.64 23.69
C VAL A 13 -21.18 3.16 23.83
N ILE A 14 -21.52 3.90 22.77
CA ILE A 14 -21.62 5.38 22.83
C ILE A 14 -22.68 5.80 23.85
N GLU A 15 -23.86 5.21 23.84
CA GLU A 15 -24.91 5.54 24.83
C GLU A 15 -24.48 5.19 26.26
N ALA A 16 -23.91 4.00 26.46
CA ALA A 16 -23.39 3.60 27.77
C ALA A 16 -22.31 4.57 28.27
N SER A 17 -21.48 5.10 27.39
CA SER A 17 -20.44 6.07 27.77
C SER A 17 -21.01 7.40 28.25
N LYS A 18 -22.14 7.87 27.70
CA LYS A 18 -22.84 9.08 28.17
C LYS A 18 -23.33 8.92 29.62
N GLU A 19 -23.70 7.71 29.95
CA GLU A 19 -24.12 7.35 31.32
C GLU A 19 -22.95 7.03 32.25
N LYS A 20 -21.70 7.17 31.75
CA LYS A 20 -20.47 6.85 32.49
C LYS A 20 -20.42 5.40 33.01
N LYS A 21 -21.01 4.47 32.28
CA LYS A 21 -20.93 3.04 32.61
C LYS A 21 -19.50 2.53 32.41
N GLU A 22 -19.10 1.63 33.30
CA GLU A 22 -17.82 0.94 33.17
C GLU A 22 -17.93 -0.19 32.15
N ALA A 23 -16.83 -0.43 31.41
CA ALA A 23 -16.69 -1.54 30.48
C ALA A 23 -15.47 -2.37 30.87
N THR A 24 -15.59 -3.68 30.81
CA THR A 24 -14.47 -4.60 31.00
C THR A 24 -14.06 -5.20 29.68
N ILE A 25 -12.80 -5.02 29.32
CA ILE A 25 -12.21 -5.63 28.10
C ILE A 25 -11.29 -6.76 28.58
N VAL A 26 -11.54 -7.97 28.08
CA VAL A 26 -10.68 -9.12 28.34
C VAL A 26 -9.94 -9.46 27.04
N LEU A 27 -8.62 -9.31 27.05
CA LEU A 27 -7.74 -9.65 25.94
C LEU A 27 -6.83 -10.81 26.35
N ASN A 28 -7.04 -11.97 25.74
CA ASN A 28 -6.14 -13.10 25.86
C ASN A 28 -5.17 -13.10 24.69
N SER A 29 -3.94 -12.72 24.94
CA SER A 29 -2.89 -12.69 23.92
C SER A 29 -1.57 -13.22 24.48
N LYS A 30 -0.73 -13.74 23.58
CA LYS A 30 0.61 -14.20 23.90
C LYS A 30 1.58 -13.49 22.97
N ILE A 31 2.64 -12.93 23.55
CA ILE A 31 3.75 -12.38 22.80
C ILE A 31 4.83 -13.44 22.69
N GLU A 32 5.18 -13.81 21.47
CA GLU A 32 6.22 -14.80 21.18
C GLU A 32 7.30 -14.19 20.29
N LYS A 33 8.52 -14.66 20.44
CA LYS A 33 9.60 -14.33 19.51
C LYS A 33 9.29 -15.02 18.19
N SER A 34 9.26 -14.23 17.13
CA SER A 34 9.03 -14.70 15.75
C SER A 34 10.03 -14.05 14.79
N GLU A 35 10.04 -14.55 13.57
CA GLU A 35 10.83 -13.98 12.47
C GLU A 35 9.88 -13.56 11.36
N ALA A 36 10.19 -12.44 10.72
CA ALA A 36 9.49 -11.94 9.56
C ALA A 36 10.50 -11.60 8.48
N TYR A 37 10.10 -11.77 7.22
CA TYR A 37 11.00 -11.66 6.08
C TYR A 37 10.56 -10.53 5.15
N GLN A 38 11.52 -9.74 4.71
CA GLN A 38 11.36 -8.82 3.59
C GLN A 38 11.71 -9.56 2.30
N LEU A 39 10.99 -9.29 1.24
CA LEU A 39 11.30 -9.82 -0.08
C LEU A 39 11.80 -8.70 -0.96
N ILE A 40 12.99 -8.89 -1.53
CA ILE A 40 13.60 -7.98 -2.49
C ILE A 40 13.89 -8.77 -3.76
N GLY A 41 13.46 -8.23 -4.90
CA GLY A 41 13.67 -8.86 -6.20
C GLY A 41 13.87 -7.83 -7.29
N TYR A 42 14.37 -8.27 -8.42
CA TYR A 42 14.63 -7.42 -9.57
C TYR A 42 14.07 -8.06 -10.85
N LEU A 43 13.41 -7.26 -11.67
CA LEU A 43 13.19 -7.56 -13.07
C LEU A 43 14.09 -6.63 -13.89
N PRO A 44 15.24 -7.14 -14.37
CA PRO A 44 16.26 -6.32 -15.02
C PRO A 44 15.76 -5.58 -16.27
N GLY A 45 16.09 -4.31 -16.36
CA GLY A 45 15.97 -3.49 -17.58
C GLY A 45 17.21 -3.58 -18.48
N LYS A 46 17.17 -2.90 -19.61
CA LYS A 46 18.25 -2.93 -20.62
C LYS A 46 19.62 -2.48 -20.10
N ASN A 47 19.64 -1.61 -19.10
CA ASN A 47 20.87 -1.05 -18.51
C ASN A 47 21.24 -1.68 -17.16
N TYR A 48 20.58 -2.79 -16.77
CA TYR A 48 20.78 -3.41 -15.46
C TYR A 48 22.25 -3.68 -15.18
N GLY A 49 22.68 -3.29 -13.98
CA GLY A 49 24.05 -3.47 -13.53
C GLY A 49 25.06 -2.41 -14.01
N THR A 50 24.60 -1.43 -14.79
CA THR A 50 25.45 -0.30 -15.24
C THR A 50 25.16 0.98 -14.44
N ASP A 51 25.93 2.02 -14.67
CA ASP A 51 25.69 3.36 -14.09
C ASP A 51 24.45 4.04 -14.67
N LYS A 52 23.94 3.54 -15.81
CA LYS A 52 22.72 4.06 -16.48
C LYS A 52 21.46 3.28 -16.08
N ASP A 53 21.55 2.40 -15.11
CA ASP A 53 20.44 1.57 -14.66
C ASP A 53 19.44 2.40 -13.83
N GLU A 54 18.43 2.96 -14.48
CA GLU A 54 17.31 3.60 -13.79
C GLU A 54 16.35 2.55 -13.24
N GLN A 55 15.89 2.73 -12.00
CA GLN A 55 15.04 1.76 -11.32
C GLN A 55 13.75 2.38 -10.82
N ILE A 56 12.65 1.63 -10.96
CA ILE A 56 11.35 1.95 -10.34
C ILE A 56 11.09 0.94 -9.23
N ILE A 57 10.87 1.43 -8.02
CA ILE A 57 10.48 0.58 -6.89
C ILE A 57 8.98 0.28 -6.98
N LEU A 58 8.64 -1.00 -6.94
CA LEU A 58 7.28 -1.49 -6.71
C LEU A 58 7.23 -2.03 -5.28
N THR A 59 6.36 -1.48 -4.45
CA THR A 59 6.32 -1.82 -3.03
C THR A 59 4.92 -2.04 -2.51
N ASN A 60 4.82 -2.91 -1.52
CA ASN A 60 3.68 -3.12 -0.63
C ASN A 60 4.17 -3.69 0.69
N HIS A 61 3.34 -3.66 1.72
CA HIS A 61 3.56 -4.45 2.93
C HIS A 61 2.94 -5.85 2.80
N THR A 62 3.42 -6.80 3.60
CA THR A 62 3.02 -8.21 3.57
C THR A 62 2.62 -8.74 4.94
N ASP A 63 2.39 -7.88 5.90
CA ASP A 63 2.02 -8.19 7.29
C ASP A 63 0.62 -7.69 7.67
N GLY A 64 -0.25 -7.53 6.68
CA GLY A 64 -1.63 -7.13 6.88
C GLY A 64 -2.48 -8.23 7.52
N PRO A 65 -3.56 -7.87 8.22
CA PRO A 65 -4.45 -8.82 8.89
C PRO A 65 -5.35 -9.60 7.90
N SER A 66 -5.37 -9.22 6.64
CA SER A 66 -6.23 -9.85 5.63
C SER A 66 -5.61 -9.74 4.24
N ILE A 67 -6.04 -10.64 3.35
CA ILE A 67 -5.65 -10.62 1.93
C ILE A 67 -6.05 -9.32 1.23
N THR A 68 -7.06 -8.63 1.69
CA THR A 68 -7.50 -7.35 1.12
C THR A 68 -6.50 -6.25 1.35
N GLN A 69 -5.84 -6.21 2.49
CA GLN A 69 -4.75 -5.26 2.75
C GLN A 69 -3.47 -5.62 2.00
N ASP A 70 -3.18 -6.91 1.88
CA ASP A 70 -1.94 -7.39 1.25
C ASP A 70 -2.05 -7.61 -0.26
N ASN A 71 -3.21 -7.40 -0.87
CA ASN A 71 -3.46 -7.69 -2.28
C ASN A 71 -2.64 -6.82 -3.25
N GLY A 72 -2.05 -5.73 -2.79
CA GLY A 72 -1.10 -4.94 -3.57
C GLY A 72 0.09 -5.76 -4.08
N ALA A 73 0.55 -6.74 -3.30
CA ALA A 73 1.59 -7.67 -3.73
C ALA A 73 1.14 -8.52 -4.94
N LEU A 74 -0.15 -8.88 -5.03
CA LEU A 74 -0.71 -9.56 -6.20
C LEU A 74 -0.75 -8.65 -7.43
N GLY A 75 -1.07 -7.37 -7.24
CA GLY A 75 -0.99 -6.36 -8.30
C GLY A 75 0.44 -6.20 -8.81
N ILE A 76 1.42 -6.14 -7.92
CA ILE A 76 2.85 -6.09 -8.26
C ILE A 76 3.25 -7.34 -9.04
N LEU A 77 2.79 -8.54 -8.64
CA LEU A 77 3.04 -9.77 -9.37
C LEU A 77 2.47 -9.72 -10.80
N GLY A 78 1.28 -9.15 -10.97
CA GLY A 78 0.68 -8.90 -12.28
C GLY A 78 1.55 -7.98 -13.16
N ILE A 79 2.07 -6.89 -12.59
CA ILE A 79 3.00 -5.98 -13.26
C ILE A 79 4.27 -6.70 -13.69
N ILE A 80 4.87 -7.49 -12.78
CA ILE A 80 6.07 -8.28 -13.07
C ILE A 80 5.80 -9.26 -14.22
N LYS A 81 4.69 -9.98 -14.17
CA LYS A 81 4.29 -10.93 -15.20
C LYS A 81 4.12 -10.26 -16.56
N TYR A 82 3.51 -9.08 -16.59
CA TYR A 82 3.37 -8.31 -17.82
C TYR A 82 4.75 -7.93 -18.39
N PHE A 83 5.60 -7.29 -17.60
CA PHE A 83 6.91 -6.81 -18.05
C PHE A 83 7.91 -7.95 -18.31
N SER A 84 7.76 -9.11 -17.68
CA SER A 84 8.62 -10.28 -17.96
C SER A 84 8.44 -10.84 -19.38
N ASN A 85 7.30 -10.59 -20.01
CA ASN A 85 7.07 -10.97 -21.41
C ASN A 85 7.76 -10.01 -22.41
N ILE A 86 8.27 -8.88 -21.95
CA ILE A 86 9.04 -7.95 -22.75
C ILE A 86 10.52 -8.34 -22.63
N PRO A 87 11.25 -8.56 -23.75
CA PRO A 87 12.68 -8.83 -23.69
C PRO A 87 13.46 -7.78 -22.90
N GLN A 88 14.49 -8.19 -22.19
CA GLN A 88 15.26 -7.29 -21.29
C GLN A 88 15.77 -6.05 -22.00
N GLU A 89 16.28 -6.19 -23.20
CA GLU A 89 16.82 -5.10 -24.03
C GLU A 89 15.77 -4.06 -24.45
N LYS A 90 14.47 -4.40 -24.30
CA LYS A 90 13.34 -3.51 -24.59
C LYS A 90 12.70 -2.94 -23.33
N ARG A 91 13.14 -3.37 -22.15
CA ARG A 91 12.70 -2.79 -20.88
C ARG A 91 13.58 -1.59 -20.54
N ASP A 92 13.02 -0.40 -20.60
CA ASP A 92 13.78 0.84 -20.39
C ASP A 92 14.35 0.96 -18.97
N ARG A 93 13.64 0.41 -17.97
CA ARG A 93 14.00 0.50 -16.56
C ARG A 93 13.96 -0.86 -15.88
N THR A 94 14.76 -0.99 -14.84
CA THR A 94 14.68 -2.12 -13.92
C THR A 94 13.50 -1.91 -12.97
N LEU A 95 12.70 -2.96 -12.74
CA LEU A 95 11.72 -2.96 -11.68
C LEU A 95 12.36 -3.59 -10.44
N LEU A 96 12.44 -2.83 -9.37
CA LEU A 96 12.89 -3.27 -8.05
C LEU A 96 11.65 -3.55 -7.22
N ILE A 97 11.45 -4.81 -6.88
CA ILE A 97 10.36 -5.26 -6.04
C ILE A 97 10.82 -5.22 -4.59
N TYR A 98 10.07 -4.53 -3.75
CA TYR A 98 10.35 -4.44 -2.33
C TYR A 98 9.06 -4.66 -1.54
N LEU A 99 8.93 -5.84 -0.93
CA LEU A 99 7.79 -6.18 -0.08
C LEU A 99 8.24 -6.18 1.38
N ASP A 100 7.62 -5.31 2.17
CA ASP A 100 7.98 -5.07 3.57
C ASP A 100 7.02 -5.77 4.53
N CYS A 101 7.55 -6.34 5.59
CA CYS A 101 6.78 -7.04 6.63
C CYS A 101 6.67 -6.23 7.93
N ARG A 102 6.88 -4.91 7.91
CA ARG A 102 7.03 -4.10 9.12
C ARG A 102 5.94 -3.05 9.32
N HIS A 103 4.81 -3.16 8.63
CA HIS A 103 3.76 -2.15 8.72
C HIS A 103 3.06 -2.18 10.08
N TYR A 104 2.77 -3.39 10.58
CA TYR A 104 2.05 -3.60 11.85
C TYR A 104 2.94 -4.08 13.00
N MET A 105 4.26 -4.11 12.83
CA MET A 105 5.16 -4.59 13.88
C MET A 105 5.47 -3.49 14.90
N PRO A 106 5.03 -3.63 16.15
CA PRO A 106 5.32 -2.65 17.19
C PRO A 106 6.83 -2.43 17.37
N GLY A 107 7.24 -1.16 17.46
CA GLY A 107 8.66 -0.78 17.60
C GLY A 107 9.47 -0.84 16.31
N MET A 108 8.88 -1.31 15.22
CA MET A 108 9.50 -1.35 13.90
C MET A 108 8.87 -0.35 12.91
N GLU A 109 7.84 0.35 13.32
CA GLU A 109 7.08 1.32 12.52
C GLU A 109 7.97 2.44 11.96
N GLN A 110 9.04 2.75 12.66
CA GLN A 110 10.02 3.73 12.21
C GLN A 110 10.91 3.21 11.07
N ALA A 111 11.00 1.91 10.94
CA ALA A 111 11.90 1.31 9.97
C ALA A 111 11.44 1.53 8.50
N HIS A 112 10.14 1.63 8.24
CA HIS A 112 9.65 2.00 6.91
C HIS A 112 9.71 3.51 6.65
N LYS A 113 9.59 4.34 7.69
CA LYS A 113 9.86 5.78 7.56
C LYS A 113 11.32 6.07 7.23
N ASP A 114 12.17 5.15 7.58
CA ASP A 114 13.60 5.37 7.55
C ASP A 114 14.21 5.13 6.17
N VAL A 115 13.51 4.49 5.23
CA VAL A 115 14.14 4.04 3.98
C VAL A 115 15.60 3.64 4.19
N SER A 116 15.84 3.06 5.37
CA SER A 116 17.18 2.88 5.91
C SER A 116 18.04 1.98 5.04
N TRP A 117 17.41 1.04 4.34
CA TRP A 117 18.12 0.20 3.40
C TRP A 117 18.56 0.98 2.14
N LEU A 118 17.76 1.96 1.66
CA LEU A 118 18.19 2.87 0.59
C LEU A 118 19.32 3.78 1.06
N LYS A 119 19.24 4.30 2.30
CA LYS A 119 20.32 5.10 2.88
C LYS A 119 21.61 4.30 3.06
N LYS A 120 21.49 3.02 3.41
CA LYS A 120 22.63 2.09 3.52
C LYS A 120 23.22 1.66 2.18
N ASN A 121 22.48 1.89 1.08
CA ASN A 121 22.88 1.56 -0.27
C ASN A 121 22.81 2.81 -1.16
N PRO A 122 23.72 3.78 -0.99
CA PRO A 122 23.69 5.06 -1.71
C PRO A 122 23.70 4.87 -3.24
N ASN A 123 24.44 3.90 -3.74
CA ASN A 123 24.48 3.57 -5.17
C ASN A 123 23.10 3.14 -5.72
N LEU A 124 22.26 2.55 -4.88
CA LEU A 124 20.90 2.18 -5.25
C LEU A 124 19.98 3.39 -5.22
N LYS A 125 20.13 4.25 -4.21
CA LYS A 125 19.36 5.48 -4.09
C LYS A 125 19.50 6.37 -5.33
N ASP A 126 20.68 6.49 -5.86
CA ASP A 126 20.97 7.34 -7.03
C ASP A 126 20.38 6.76 -8.33
N LYS A 127 20.08 5.47 -8.36
CA LYS A 127 19.41 4.80 -9.50
C LYS A 127 17.89 4.85 -9.44
N VAL A 128 17.30 5.10 -8.29
CA VAL A 128 15.84 5.11 -8.14
C VAL A 128 15.24 6.38 -8.69
N VAL A 129 14.47 6.25 -9.77
CA VAL A 129 13.79 7.37 -10.45
C VAL A 129 12.30 7.46 -10.13
N GLY A 130 11.73 6.45 -9.49
CA GLY A 130 10.32 6.45 -9.09
C GLY A 130 9.99 5.33 -8.11
N LEU A 131 8.86 5.52 -7.42
CA LEU A 131 8.30 4.52 -6.50
C LEU A 131 6.80 4.46 -6.72
N ILE A 132 6.28 3.25 -6.80
CA ILE A 132 4.85 2.94 -6.86
C ILE A 132 4.53 2.01 -5.69
N GLN A 133 3.70 2.47 -4.79
CA GLN A 133 3.11 1.63 -3.76
C GLN A 133 1.74 1.17 -4.24
N ALA A 134 1.49 -0.12 -4.19
CA ALA A 134 0.21 -0.74 -4.50
C ALA A 134 -0.36 -1.35 -3.23
N GLU A 135 -1.58 -0.93 -2.84
CA GLU A 135 -2.20 -1.34 -1.58
C GLU A 135 -3.71 -1.26 -1.73
N HIS A 136 -4.46 -2.14 -1.06
CA HIS A 136 -5.92 -2.17 -1.09
C HIS A 136 -6.51 -2.16 -2.50
N LEU A 137 -6.09 -3.09 -3.33
CA LEU A 137 -6.55 -3.18 -4.72
C LEU A 137 -7.81 -4.04 -4.83
N GLY A 138 -8.94 -3.43 -5.15
CA GLY A 138 -10.11 -4.17 -5.64
C GLY A 138 -10.94 -4.86 -4.57
N GLU A 139 -11.12 -4.28 -3.41
CA GLU A 139 -12.14 -4.71 -2.46
C GLU A 139 -13.56 -4.55 -3.03
N MET A 140 -14.47 -5.37 -2.51
CA MET A 140 -15.91 -5.22 -2.77
C MET A 140 -16.43 -4.02 -1.99
N ASP A 141 -17.21 -3.17 -2.65
CA ASP A 141 -17.94 -2.10 -1.99
C ASP A 141 -19.20 -2.65 -1.30
N TYR A 142 -19.45 -2.21 -0.07
CA TYR A 142 -20.58 -2.63 0.74
C TYR A 142 -21.43 -1.44 1.16
N LYS A 143 -22.70 -1.66 1.33
CA LYS A 143 -23.65 -0.71 1.90
C LYS A 143 -24.45 -1.36 3.03
N GLU A 144 -24.82 -0.56 4.00
CA GLU A 144 -25.75 -0.98 5.05
C GLU A 144 -27.20 -0.67 4.61
N VAL A 145 -28.05 -1.69 4.70
CA VAL A 145 -29.50 -1.60 4.42
C VAL A 145 -30.22 -2.34 5.54
N ASP A 146 -31.04 -1.63 6.29
CA ASP A 146 -31.86 -2.19 7.39
C ASP A 146 -31.04 -3.01 8.44
N GLY A 147 -29.80 -2.55 8.74
CA GLY A 147 -28.90 -3.19 9.69
C GLY A 147 -28.09 -4.37 9.11
N GLU A 148 -28.29 -4.71 7.84
CA GLU A 148 -27.49 -5.72 7.14
C GLU A 148 -26.42 -5.06 6.24
N VAL A 149 -25.24 -5.65 6.19
CA VAL A 149 -24.15 -5.20 5.32
C VAL A 149 -24.17 -6.02 4.04
N LEU A 150 -24.59 -5.40 2.95
CA LEU A 150 -24.78 -6.04 1.66
C LEU A 150 -23.76 -5.54 0.62
N PRO A 151 -23.24 -6.43 -0.25
CA PRO A 151 -22.36 -6.02 -1.33
C PRO A 151 -23.12 -5.16 -2.35
N THR A 152 -22.50 -4.10 -2.84
CA THR A 152 -23.08 -3.23 -3.88
C THR A 152 -22.94 -3.80 -5.28
N GLY A 153 -22.09 -4.80 -5.48
CA GLY A 153 -21.69 -5.32 -6.79
C GLY A 153 -20.61 -4.49 -7.50
N TYR A 154 -20.12 -3.45 -6.87
CA TYR A 154 -19.02 -2.62 -7.37
C TYR A 154 -17.76 -2.86 -6.55
N THR A 155 -16.59 -2.54 -7.13
CA THR A 155 -15.37 -2.37 -6.34
C THR A 155 -15.48 -1.08 -5.52
N GLU A 156 -14.83 -1.02 -4.37
CA GLU A 156 -14.71 0.22 -3.62
C GLU A 156 -13.98 1.30 -4.43
N GLN A 157 -14.04 2.54 -3.95
CA GLN A 157 -13.29 3.63 -4.55
C GLN A 157 -11.80 3.43 -4.27
N SER A 158 -10.99 3.57 -5.32
CA SER A 158 -9.53 3.50 -5.21
C SER A 158 -8.92 4.87 -5.36
N TYR A 159 -7.83 5.11 -4.67
CA TYR A 159 -7.13 6.38 -4.68
C TYR A 159 -5.76 6.25 -5.34
N LEU A 160 -5.49 7.09 -6.35
CA LEU A 160 -4.16 7.31 -6.86
C LEU A 160 -3.58 8.55 -6.18
N TRP A 161 -2.67 8.34 -5.26
CA TRP A 161 -2.02 9.43 -4.53
C TRP A 161 -0.70 9.75 -5.21
N THR A 162 -0.57 10.97 -5.71
CA THR A 162 0.67 11.44 -6.34
C THR A 162 1.32 12.52 -5.50
N ARG A 163 2.64 12.66 -5.65
CA ARG A 163 3.29 13.89 -5.22
C ARG A 163 2.84 15.04 -6.12
N ASN A 164 2.96 16.29 -5.62
CA ASN A 164 2.74 17.49 -6.42
C ASN A 164 3.86 17.63 -7.49
N ASN A 165 3.71 16.87 -8.55
CA ASN A 165 4.63 16.78 -9.68
C ASN A 165 3.79 16.58 -10.93
N ASP A 166 3.90 17.50 -11.88
CA ASP A 166 3.06 17.53 -13.08
C ASP A 166 3.15 16.25 -13.90
N TYR A 167 4.34 15.66 -14.03
CA TYR A 167 4.53 14.41 -14.76
C TYR A 167 3.77 13.24 -14.12
N LEU A 168 3.82 13.12 -12.78
CA LEU A 168 3.08 12.08 -12.06
C LEU A 168 1.58 12.29 -12.14
N ILE A 169 1.13 13.53 -12.02
CA ILE A 169 -0.29 13.91 -12.11
C ILE A 169 -0.83 13.56 -13.49
N GLU A 170 -0.16 13.98 -14.55
CA GLU A 170 -0.55 13.67 -15.94
C GLU A 170 -0.52 12.17 -16.21
N SER A 171 0.50 11.45 -15.73
CA SER A 171 0.59 10.01 -15.88
C SER A 171 -0.58 9.28 -15.19
N ALA A 172 -0.96 9.72 -14.00
CA ALA A 172 -2.10 9.17 -13.26
C ALA A 172 -3.43 9.46 -13.98
N LYS A 173 -3.66 10.70 -14.44
CA LYS A 173 -4.84 11.05 -15.24
C LYS A 173 -4.96 10.19 -16.49
N ASN A 174 -3.87 10.11 -17.26
CA ASN A 174 -3.83 9.30 -18.47
C ASN A 174 -4.12 7.81 -18.19
N ALA A 175 -3.68 7.29 -17.05
CA ALA A 175 -3.98 5.91 -16.67
C ALA A 175 -5.47 5.74 -16.35
N LEU A 176 -6.07 6.64 -15.57
CA LEU A 176 -7.49 6.60 -15.24
C LEU A 176 -8.35 6.67 -16.50
N ASP A 177 -8.06 7.62 -17.38
CA ASP A 177 -8.81 7.84 -18.61
C ASP A 177 -8.66 6.65 -19.59
N ARG A 178 -7.44 6.17 -19.79
CA ARG A 178 -7.14 5.08 -20.72
C ARG A 178 -7.82 3.77 -20.34
N TYR A 179 -7.91 3.49 -19.07
CA TYR A 179 -8.51 2.23 -18.57
C TYR A 179 -9.95 2.39 -18.12
N GLY A 180 -10.53 3.59 -18.25
CA GLY A 180 -11.93 3.86 -17.91
C GLY A 180 -12.23 3.56 -16.44
N TRP A 181 -11.30 3.85 -15.56
CA TRP A 181 -11.44 3.56 -14.14
C TRP A 181 -12.35 4.59 -13.44
N SER A 182 -13.64 4.40 -13.59
CA SER A 182 -14.68 5.34 -13.14
C SER A 182 -14.77 5.53 -11.62
N ARG A 183 -14.19 4.60 -10.84
CA ARG A 183 -14.16 4.68 -9.38
C ARG A 183 -12.77 5.03 -8.84
N GLY A 184 -11.86 5.43 -9.71
CA GLY A 184 -10.54 5.93 -9.33
C GLY A 184 -10.58 7.43 -9.03
N ILE A 185 -10.01 7.84 -7.91
CA ILE A 185 -9.87 9.23 -7.50
C ILE A 185 -8.40 9.59 -7.50
N LEU A 186 -8.04 10.61 -8.28
CA LEU A 186 -6.70 11.18 -8.21
C LEU A 186 -6.63 12.17 -7.05
N SER A 187 -5.78 11.88 -6.08
CA SER A 187 -5.50 12.75 -4.93
C SER A 187 -4.08 13.30 -5.02
N VAL A 188 -3.99 14.61 -5.02
CA VAL A 188 -2.72 15.34 -4.96
C VAL A 188 -2.69 16.07 -3.62
N PRO A 189 -2.02 15.54 -2.60
CA PRO A 189 -1.93 16.23 -1.33
C PRO A 189 -1.23 17.58 -1.52
N GLU A 190 -1.80 18.62 -0.94
CA GLU A 190 -1.09 19.88 -0.80
C GLU A 190 0.25 19.63 -0.14
N ARG A 191 1.28 20.38 -0.53
CA ARG A 191 2.61 20.22 0.08
C ARG A 191 2.43 20.17 1.59
N PRO A 192 2.95 19.15 2.26
CA PRO A 192 3.05 19.23 3.71
C PRO A 192 3.78 20.53 4.03
N GLY A 193 3.22 21.29 4.94
CA GLY A 193 3.88 22.49 5.44
C GLY A 193 5.32 22.16 5.89
N PRO A 194 6.15 23.16 6.20
CA PRO A 194 7.56 22.97 6.52
C PRO A 194 7.84 21.98 7.68
N ASN A 195 6.78 21.51 8.35
CA ASN A 195 6.84 20.54 9.46
C ASN A 195 6.15 19.18 9.14
N GLY A 196 5.85 18.87 7.91
CA GLY A 196 5.24 17.60 7.47
C GLY A 196 6.25 16.63 6.87
#